data_8ea3474b44198380e51f652e51bf996a
#
_entry.id   8ea3474b44198380e51f652e51bf996a
#
_cell.length_a   1.000
_cell.length_b   1.000
_cell.length_c   1.000
_cell.angle_alpha   90.00
_cell.angle_beta   90.00
_cell.angle_gamma   90.00
#
_symmetry.space_group_name_H-M   'P 1'
#
loop_
_entity.id
_entity.type
_entity.pdbx_description
1 polymer ?
#
loop_
_entity_poly.entity_id
_entity_poly.type
_entity_poly.pdbx_seq_one_letter_code
_entity_poly.pdbx_strand_id
1 'polypeptide(L)'
;MDREKDPIYELDGKISFEKAIPFGLQHVLAMFVANIAPILIVAGAVKLSTEETGALVQAAMIIAGIGSLFQLYPLGPLGSGLPIIMGISFTFVSTFCVIGAKYGYGAVLGAALVGGLLEGLIGMGAKYWRRFIPPIVSASVVTAIGFSLLGIGANSFGGGFGNPHFGEPKFLIVGTITCLLYTSDAADEE
;
A
#
# COMPACT_ATOMS: atom_id res chain seq x y z
N MET A 1 7.16 26.35 27.20
CA MET A 1 7.13 24.97 27.69
C MET A 1 7.96 24.18 26.70
N ASP A 2 9.29 24.03 27.01
CA ASP A 2 10.19 23.28 26.17
C ASP A 2 9.74 21.82 26.16
N ARG A 3 9.20 21.35 25.02
CA ARG A 3 9.16 19.92 24.77
C ARG A 3 10.61 19.50 24.61
N GLU A 4 11.19 19.00 25.68
CA GLU A 4 12.44 18.27 25.66
C GLU A 4 12.34 17.31 24.47
N LYS A 5 13.23 17.44 23.48
CA LYS A 5 13.22 16.60 22.29
C LYS A 5 13.43 15.17 22.73
N ASP A 6 12.34 14.43 22.83
CA ASP A 6 12.40 13.03 23.23
C ASP A 6 13.19 12.30 22.13
N PRO A 7 14.32 11.64 22.44
CA PRO A 7 15.16 10.96 21.44
C PRO A 7 14.42 9.93 20.59
N ILE A 8 13.21 9.58 20.95
CA ILE A 8 12.30 8.71 20.19
C ILE A 8 11.94 9.30 18.81
N TYR A 9 11.91 10.64 18.68
CA TYR A 9 11.55 11.34 17.42
C TYR A 9 12.76 11.75 16.58
N GLU A 10 13.98 11.43 17.02
CA GLU A 10 15.17 11.70 16.23
C GLU A 10 15.53 10.51 15.33
N LEU A 11 16.02 10.78 14.12
CA LEU A 11 16.35 9.75 13.13
C LEU A 11 17.40 8.76 13.64
N ASP A 12 18.37 9.25 14.45
CA ASP A 12 19.44 8.48 15.08
C ASP A 12 19.15 8.20 16.57
N GLY A 13 17.93 8.45 17.00
CA GLY A 13 17.51 8.29 18.39
C GLY A 13 17.57 6.83 18.84
N LYS A 14 18.16 6.56 20.00
CA LYS A 14 18.22 5.22 20.59
C LYS A 14 17.02 5.01 21.48
N ILE A 15 16.10 4.15 21.01
CA ILE A 15 14.95 3.71 21.79
C ILE A 15 15.31 2.44 22.58
N SER A 16 14.82 2.32 23.81
CA SER A 16 14.95 1.10 24.60
C SER A 16 14.16 -0.05 23.94
N PHE A 17 14.68 -1.28 24.02
CA PHE A 17 14.06 -2.47 23.41
C PHE A 17 12.62 -2.67 23.86
N GLU A 18 12.31 -2.38 25.14
CA GLU A 18 10.97 -2.48 25.69
C GLU A 18 9.96 -1.53 25.03
N LYS A 19 10.40 -0.34 24.63
CA LYS A 19 9.57 0.62 23.88
C LYS A 19 9.53 0.30 22.38
N ALA A 20 10.60 -0.26 21.83
CA ALA A 20 10.66 -0.61 20.41
C ALA A 20 9.68 -1.71 20.02
N ILE A 21 9.43 -2.70 20.92
CA ILE A 21 8.51 -3.82 20.64
C ILE A 21 7.08 -3.36 20.34
N PRO A 22 6.39 -2.56 21.19
CA PRO A 22 5.03 -2.12 20.91
C PRO A 22 4.95 -1.27 19.64
N PHE A 23 5.89 -0.36 19.39
CA PHE A 23 5.92 0.42 18.16
C PHE A 23 6.14 -0.45 16.92
N GLY A 24 7.07 -1.41 16.99
CA GLY A 24 7.28 -2.37 15.90
C GLY A 24 6.04 -3.22 15.62
N LEU A 25 5.38 -3.71 16.66
CA LEU A 25 4.16 -4.50 16.53
C LEU A 25 3.02 -3.67 15.91
N GLN A 26 2.85 -2.42 16.33
CA GLN A 26 1.87 -1.50 15.75
C GLN A 26 2.11 -1.30 14.24
N HIS A 27 3.36 -1.08 13.82
CA HIS A 27 3.72 -0.95 12.41
C HIS A 27 3.44 -2.23 11.62
N VAL A 28 3.78 -3.39 12.16
CA VAL A 28 3.49 -4.69 11.52
C VAL A 28 1.99 -4.88 11.34
N LEU A 29 1.17 -4.60 12.35
CA LEU A 29 -0.28 -4.74 12.27
C LEU A 29 -0.89 -3.78 11.25
N ALA A 30 -0.47 -2.52 11.24
CA ALA A 30 -0.94 -1.53 10.27
C ALA A 30 -0.59 -1.94 8.83
N MET A 31 0.66 -2.33 8.57
CA MET A 31 1.11 -2.73 7.25
C MET A 31 0.55 -4.06 6.78
N PHE A 32 0.25 -4.97 7.71
CA PHE A 32 -0.37 -6.24 7.38
C PHE A 32 -1.70 -6.05 6.64
N VAL A 33 -2.59 -5.23 7.21
CA VAL A 33 -3.89 -4.92 6.61
C VAL A 33 -3.73 -4.15 5.29
N ALA A 34 -2.85 -3.15 5.26
CA ALA A 34 -2.59 -2.33 4.08
C ALA A 34 -2.06 -3.16 2.90
N ASN A 35 -1.23 -4.17 3.16
CA ASN A 35 -0.69 -5.04 2.11
C ASN A 35 -1.70 -6.09 1.61
N ILE A 36 -2.57 -6.59 2.48
CA ILE A 36 -3.55 -7.61 2.10
C ILE A 36 -4.64 -7.03 1.19
N ALA A 37 -5.11 -5.83 1.45
CA ALA A 37 -6.25 -5.25 0.75
C ALA A 37 -6.05 -5.19 -0.78
N PRO A 38 -4.94 -4.68 -1.33
CA PRO A 38 -4.71 -4.67 -2.78
C PRO A 38 -4.71 -6.07 -3.39
N ILE A 39 -4.15 -7.05 -2.68
CA ILE A 39 -4.07 -8.45 -3.13
C ILE A 39 -5.46 -9.04 -3.23
N LEU A 40 -6.29 -8.90 -2.19
CA LEU A 40 -7.64 -9.44 -2.18
C LEU A 40 -8.50 -8.83 -3.29
N ILE A 41 -8.33 -7.53 -3.56
CA ILE A 41 -9.05 -6.84 -4.63
C ILE A 41 -8.67 -7.43 -6.00
N VAL A 42 -7.37 -7.55 -6.29
CA VAL A 42 -6.90 -8.11 -7.56
C VAL A 42 -7.27 -9.59 -7.66
N ALA A 43 -7.06 -10.38 -6.62
CA ALA A 43 -7.44 -11.81 -6.58
C ALA A 43 -8.93 -12.01 -6.84
N GLY A 44 -9.79 -11.20 -6.24
CA GLY A 44 -11.23 -11.22 -6.49
C GLY A 44 -11.60 -10.86 -7.92
N ALA A 45 -10.95 -9.85 -8.51
CA ALA A 45 -11.20 -9.46 -9.91
C ALA A 45 -10.78 -10.54 -10.91
N VAL A 46 -9.70 -11.29 -10.61
CA VAL A 46 -9.17 -12.38 -11.47
C VAL A 46 -9.80 -13.74 -11.12
N LYS A 47 -10.60 -13.80 -10.06
CA LYS A 47 -11.26 -15.01 -9.55
C LYS A 47 -10.26 -16.11 -9.18
N LEU A 48 -9.19 -15.74 -8.46
CA LEU A 48 -8.23 -16.70 -7.94
C LEU A 48 -8.88 -17.60 -6.87
N SER A 49 -8.35 -18.81 -6.75
CA SER A 49 -8.71 -19.70 -5.65
C SER A 49 -8.21 -19.15 -4.30
N THR A 50 -8.80 -19.64 -3.22
CA THR A 50 -8.36 -19.26 -1.85
C THR A 50 -6.91 -19.63 -1.61
N GLU A 51 -6.46 -20.77 -2.14
CA GLU A 51 -5.08 -21.24 -2.00
C GLU A 51 -4.08 -20.33 -2.73
N GLU A 52 -4.36 -19.97 -3.99
CA GLU A 52 -3.54 -19.04 -4.77
C GLU A 52 -3.51 -17.65 -4.13
N THR A 53 -4.65 -17.16 -3.64
CA THR A 53 -4.72 -15.89 -2.92
C THR A 53 -3.89 -15.92 -1.65
N GLY A 54 -3.93 -17.01 -0.89
CA GLY A 54 -3.11 -17.21 0.29
C GLY A 54 -1.60 -17.20 -0.02
N ALA A 55 -1.19 -17.88 -1.09
CA ALA A 55 0.20 -17.87 -1.54
C ALA A 55 0.67 -16.47 -1.95
N LEU A 56 -0.19 -15.70 -2.63
CA LEU A 56 0.10 -14.31 -2.97
C LEU A 56 0.31 -13.42 -1.74
N VAL A 57 -0.57 -13.54 -0.75
CA VAL A 57 -0.46 -12.79 0.51
C VAL A 57 0.87 -13.12 1.20
N GLN A 58 1.23 -14.40 1.29
CA GLN A 58 2.50 -14.83 1.89
C GLN A 58 3.70 -14.24 1.13
N ALA A 59 3.74 -14.36 -0.19
CA ALA A 59 4.81 -13.82 -1.02
C ALA A 59 4.94 -12.30 -0.85
N ALA A 60 3.83 -11.59 -0.85
CA ALA A 60 3.80 -10.15 -0.68
C ALA A 60 4.33 -9.70 0.69
N MET A 61 3.98 -10.40 1.76
CA MET A 61 4.50 -10.12 3.11
C MET A 61 6.00 -10.33 3.21
N ILE A 62 6.51 -11.42 2.62
CA ILE A 62 7.95 -11.71 2.59
C ILE A 62 8.71 -10.62 1.82
N ILE A 63 8.20 -10.24 0.64
CA ILE A 63 8.83 -9.21 -0.20
C ILE A 63 8.76 -7.82 0.46
N ALA A 64 7.64 -7.48 1.11
CA ALA A 64 7.50 -6.25 1.87
C ALA A 64 8.53 -6.17 3.03
N GLY A 65 8.72 -7.27 3.75
CA GLY A 65 9.74 -7.37 4.81
C GLY A 65 11.15 -7.20 4.27
N ILE A 66 11.50 -7.92 3.20
CA ILE A 66 12.82 -7.84 2.55
C ILE A 66 13.04 -6.41 2.00
N GLY A 67 12.06 -5.83 1.32
CA GLY A 67 12.11 -4.46 0.80
C GLY A 67 12.33 -3.43 1.89
N SER A 68 11.64 -3.58 3.04
CA SER A 68 11.81 -2.71 4.20
C SER A 68 13.21 -2.82 4.80
N LEU A 69 13.80 -4.03 4.84
CA LEU A 69 15.18 -4.21 5.28
C LEU A 69 16.18 -3.52 4.35
N PHE A 70 15.99 -3.59 3.03
CA PHE A 70 16.82 -2.85 2.07
C PHE A 70 16.68 -1.33 2.19
N GLN A 71 15.48 -0.84 2.54
CA GLN A 71 15.31 0.59 2.80
C GLN A 71 16.04 1.03 4.05
N LEU A 72 16.00 0.23 5.10
CA LEU A 72 16.63 0.51 6.39
C LEU A 72 18.15 0.38 6.33
N TYR A 73 18.63 -0.68 5.65
CA TYR A 73 20.06 -1.01 5.50
C TYR A 73 20.45 -0.94 4.02
N PRO A 74 20.82 0.24 3.51
CA PRO A 74 21.13 0.42 2.09
C PRO A 74 22.26 -0.49 1.63
N LEU A 75 22.07 -1.15 0.49
CA LEU A 75 23.10 -1.91 -0.20
C LEU A 75 23.53 -1.15 -1.48
N GLY A 76 24.61 -0.40 -1.41
CA GLY A 76 25.09 0.42 -2.51
C GLY A 76 24.07 1.49 -2.94
N PRO A 77 23.55 1.47 -4.19
CA PRO A 77 22.57 2.44 -4.66
C PRO A 77 21.12 2.11 -4.26
N LEU A 78 20.89 0.95 -3.63
CA LEU A 78 19.57 0.48 -3.23
C LEU A 78 19.31 0.83 -1.77
N GLY A 79 18.17 1.48 -1.52
CA GLY A 79 17.72 1.89 -0.19
C GLY A 79 18.04 3.36 0.12
N SER A 80 17.26 3.94 1.00
CA SER A 80 17.37 5.36 1.38
C SER A 80 18.03 5.58 2.73
N GLY A 81 18.23 4.53 3.56
CA GLY A 81 18.65 4.63 4.95
C GLY A 81 17.60 5.24 5.87
N LEU A 82 16.36 5.30 5.40
CA LEU A 82 15.23 5.83 6.17
C LEU A 82 14.34 4.69 6.66
N PRO A 83 13.69 4.83 7.82
CA PRO A 83 12.77 3.83 8.36
C PRO A 83 11.43 3.81 7.60
N ILE A 84 11.51 3.53 6.30
CA ILE A 84 10.33 3.43 5.42
C ILE A 84 9.95 1.97 5.30
N ILE A 85 8.71 1.67 5.67
CA ILE A 85 8.14 0.33 5.52
C ILE A 85 7.60 0.19 4.11
N MET A 86 8.13 -0.80 3.37
CA MET A 86 7.69 -1.09 2.00
C MET A 86 6.40 -1.91 2.02
N GLY A 87 5.54 -1.64 1.06
CA GLY A 87 4.27 -2.34 0.91
C GLY A 87 3.77 -2.33 -0.53
N ILE A 88 2.63 -2.97 -0.77
CA ILE A 88 1.99 -3.01 -2.07
C ILE A 88 1.27 -1.69 -2.33
N SER A 89 1.55 -1.07 -3.47
CA SER A 89 0.93 0.19 -3.86
C SER A 89 -0.48 -0.03 -4.42
N PHE A 90 -1.43 0.79 -3.98
CA PHE A 90 -2.76 0.86 -4.57
C PHE A 90 -2.78 1.46 -5.98
N THR A 91 -1.71 2.15 -6.39
CA THR A 91 -1.61 2.84 -7.67
C THR A 91 -1.91 1.94 -8.87
N PHE A 92 -1.47 0.69 -8.81
CA PHE A 92 -1.60 -0.26 -9.92
C PHE A 92 -2.83 -1.18 -9.81
N VAL A 93 -3.56 -1.14 -8.71
CA VAL A 93 -4.67 -2.08 -8.43
C VAL A 93 -5.74 -2.01 -9.52
N SER A 94 -6.19 -0.82 -9.90
CA SER A 94 -7.20 -0.65 -10.96
C SER A 94 -6.72 -1.22 -12.29
N THR A 95 -5.46 -0.96 -12.65
CA THR A 95 -4.84 -1.47 -13.88
C THR A 95 -4.73 -3.00 -13.85
N PHE A 96 -4.29 -3.57 -12.74
CA PHE A 96 -4.19 -5.02 -12.58
C PHE A 96 -5.56 -5.71 -12.62
N CYS A 97 -6.60 -5.10 -12.05
CA CYS A 97 -7.96 -5.60 -12.16
C CYS A 97 -8.43 -5.65 -13.61
N VAL A 98 -8.18 -4.61 -14.41
CA VAL A 98 -8.55 -4.56 -15.83
C VAL A 98 -7.77 -5.59 -16.65
N ILE A 99 -6.45 -5.65 -16.47
CA ILE A 99 -5.60 -6.63 -17.17
C ILE A 99 -6.00 -8.05 -16.80
N GLY A 100 -6.17 -8.30 -15.51
CA GLY A 100 -6.51 -9.62 -14.99
C GLY A 100 -7.86 -10.12 -15.44
N ALA A 101 -8.88 -9.26 -15.43
CA ALA A 101 -10.22 -9.59 -15.90
C ALA A 101 -10.24 -9.94 -17.41
N LYS A 102 -9.36 -9.31 -18.21
CA LYS A 102 -9.33 -9.50 -19.66
C LYS A 102 -8.37 -10.60 -20.11
N TYR A 103 -7.21 -10.72 -19.49
CA TYR A 103 -6.12 -11.58 -19.95
C TYR A 103 -5.69 -12.65 -18.93
N GLY A 104 -6.30 -12.65 -17.76
CA GLY A 104 -6.03 -13.61 -16.70
C GLY A 104 -4.82 -13.22 -15.82
N TYR A 105 -4.61 -14.04 -14.77
CA TYR A 105 -3.61 -13.78 -13.74
C TYR A 105 -2.17 -13.75 -14.25
N GLY A 106 -1.81 -14.63 -15.21
CA GLY A 106 -0.48 -14.65 -15.80
C GLY A 106 -0.08 -13.33 -16.47
N ALA A 107 -1.06 -12.63 -17.08
CA ALA A 107 -0.82 -11.32 -17.66
C ALA A 107 -0.56 -10.24 -16.60
N VAL A 108 -1.22 -10.33 -15.42
CA VAL A 108 -0.95 -9.43 -14.29
C VAL A 108 0.49 -9.60 -13.79
N LEU A 109 0.96 -10.85 -13.63
CA LEU A 109 2.33 -11.12 -13.23
C LEU A 109 3.34 -10.60 -14.26
N GLY A 110 3.08 -10.85 -15.54
CA GLY A 110 3.94 -10.33 -16.65
C GLY A 110 4.00 -8.80 -16.65
N ALA A 111 2.84 -8.14 -16.50
CA ALA A 111 2.77 -6.68 -16.42
C ALA A 111 3.50 -6.14 -15.18
N ALA A 112 3.39 -6.80 -14.04
CA ALA A 112 4.09 -6.42 -12.81
C ALA A 112 5.61 -6.54 -12.96
N LEU A 113 6.10 -7.63 -13.56
CA LEU A 113 7.53 -7.84 -13.80
C LEU A 113 8.11 -6.79 -14.77
N VAL A 114 7.48 -6.61 -15.93
CA VAL A 114 7.94 -5.66 -16.94
C VAL A 114 7.82 -4.23 -16.41
N GLY A 115 6.68 -3.89 -15.79
CA GLY A 115 6.43 -2.58 -15.18
C GLY A 115 7.45 -2.26 -14.09
N GLY A 116 7.70 -3.20 -13.17
CA GLY A 116 8.66 -3.01 -12.09
C GLY A 116 10.10 -2.83 -12.59
N LEU A 117 10.52 -3.57 -13.62
CA LEU A 117 11.83 -3.37 -14.25
C LEU A 117 11.95 -1.99 -14.90
N LEU A 118 10.93 -1.57 -15.63
CA LEU A 118 10.90 -0.25 -16.27
C LEU A 118 10.88 0.87 -15.23
N GLU A 119 10.08 0.73 -14.18
CA GLU A 119 10.01 1.69 -13.06
C GLU A 119 11.36 1.81 -12.36
N GLY A 120 12.04 0.68 -12.10
CA GLY A 120 13.38 0.65 -11.53
C GLY A 120 14.40 1.38 -12.41
N LEU A 121 14.39 1.13 -13.73
CA LEU A 121 15.28 1.81 -14.69
C LEU A 121 15.02 3.33 -14.73
N ILE A 122 13.74 3.73 -14.76
CA ILE A 122 13.35 5.14 -14.74
C ILE A 122 13.73 5.77 -13.39
N GLY A 123 13.56 5.03 -12.30
CA GLY A 123 13.91 5.47 -10.95
C GLY A 123 15.40 5.78 -10.79
N MET A 124 16.29 4.98 -11.40
CA MET A 124 17.74 5.28 -11.41
C MET A 124 18.06 6.61 -12.09
N GLY A 125 17.23 7.02 -13.06
CA GLY A 125 17.33 8.33 -13.73
C GLY A 125 16.60 9.48 -13.01
N ALA A 126 15.96 9.26 -11.86
CA ALA A 126 15.09 10.23 -11.20
C ALA A 126 15.77 11.58 -10.93
N LYS A 127 17.07 11.59 -10.66
CA LYS A 127 17.89 12.82 -10.47
C LYS A 127 17.74 13.78 -11.66
N TYR A 128 17.62 13.26 -12.88
CA TYR A 128 17.60 14.08 -14.09
C TYR A 128 16.20 14.58 -14.44
N TRP A 129 15.15 13.77 -14.26
CA TRP A 129 13.80 14.09 -14.72
C TRP A 129 12.89 14.67 -13.62
N ARG A 130 13.15 14.41 -12.31
CA ARG A 130 12.32 14.94 -11.22
C ARG A 130 12.15 16.46 -11.25
N ARG A 131 13.14 17.20 -11.77
CA ARG A 131 13.09 18.65 -11.90
C ARG A 131 12.03 19.15 -12.89
N PHE A 132 11.56 18.27 -13.78
CA PHE A 132 10.52 18.59 -14.77
C PHE A 132 9.11 18.30 -14.25
N ILE A 133 9.00 17.72 -13.05
CA ILE A 133 7.71 17.40 -12.42
C ILE A 133 7.43 18.45 -11.34
N PRO A 134 6.67 19.52 -11.69
CA PRO A 134 6.22 20.47 -10.67
C PRO A 134 5.18 19.82 -9.75
N PRO A 135 4.97 20.36 -8.53
CA PRO A 135 4.02 19.82 -7.56
C PRO A 135 2.59 19.63 -8.10
N ILE A 136 2.18 20.48 -9.03
CA ILE A 136 0.84 20.37 -9.65
C ILE A 136 0.67 19.08 -10.45
N VAL A 137 1.72 18.59 -11.10
CA VAL A 137 1.68 17.30 -11.83
C VAL A 137 1.51 16.15 -10.82
N SER A 138 2.28 16.16 -9.73
CA SER A 138 2.14 15.15 -8.69
C SER A 138 0.75 15.16 -8.07
N ALA A 139 0.20 16.33 -7.76
CA ALA A 139 -1.16 16.48 -7.24
C ALA A 139 -2.20 15.94 -8.22
N SER A 140 -2.06 16.26 -9.51
CA SER A 140 -2.98 15.77 -10.55
C SER A 140 -2.93 14.24 -10.69
N VAL A 141 -1.74 13.65 -10.63
CA VAL A 141 -1.57 12.19 -10.69
C VAL A 141 -2.21 11.52 -9.47
N VAL A 142 -1.95 12.01 -8.27
CA VAL A 142 -2.56 11.48 -7.03
C VAL A 142 -4.08 11.57 -7.08
N THR A 143 -4.62 12.69 -7.54
CA THR A 143 -6.06 12.88 -7.73
C THR A 143 -6.64 11.88 -8.74
N ALA A 144 -5.97 11.68 -9.87
CA ALA A 144 -6.40 10.71 -10.89
C ALA A 144 -6.38 9.27 -10.34
N ILE A 145 -5.38 8.90 -9.55
CA ILE A 145 -5.30 7.60 -8.86
C ILE A 145 -6.50 7.46 -7.90
N GLY A 146 -6.80 8.49 -7.10
CA GLY A 146 -7.95 8.49 -6.20
C GLY A 146 -9.26 8.24 -6.94
N PHE A 147 -9.50 8.94 -8.05
CA PHE A 147 -10.69 8.71 -8.88
C PHE A 147 -10.73 7.30 -9.49
N SER A 148 -9.61 6.75 -9.90
CA SER A 148 -9.57 5.38 -10.45
C SER A 148 -9.94 4.31 -9.41
N LEU A 149 -9.74 4.59 -8.13
CA LEU A 149 -10.05 3.70 -7.02
C LEU A 149 -11.49 3.83 -6.49
N LEU A 150 -12.26 4.84 -6.91
CA LEU A 150 -13.63 5.05 -6.44
C LEU A 150 -14.53 3.82 -6.67
N GLY A 151 -14.43 3.19 -7.84
CA GLY A 151 -15.21 1.98 -8.14
C GLY A 151 -14.84 0.80 -7.23
N ILE A 152 -13.55 0.67 -6.89
CA ILE A 152 -13.05 -0.35 -5.97
C ILE A 152 -13.54 -0.04 -4.55
N GLY A 153 -13.44 1.21 -4.13
CA GLY A 153 -13.96 1.66 -2.84
C GLY A 153 -15.45 1.42 -2.68
N ALA A 154 -16.24 1.75 -3.70
CA ALA A 154 -17.68 1.50 -3.70
C ALA A 154 -18.02 0.00 -3.60
N ASN A 155 -17.27 -0.86 -4.30
CA ASN A 155 -17.42 -2.30 -4.18
C ASN A 155 -17.09 -2.81 -2.77
N SER A 156 -16.00 -2.34 -2.19
CA SER A 156 -15.59 -2.72 -0.83
C SER A 156 -16.61 -2.25 0.21
N PHE A 157 -17.15 -1.04 0.03
CA PHE A 157 -18.18 -0.46 0.89
C PHE A 157 -19.49 -1.26 0.84
N GLY A 158 -19.83 -1.80 -0.33
CA GLY A 158 -21.02 -2.65 -0.54
C GLY A 158 -20.87 -4.10 -0.08
N GLY A 159 -19.69 -4.52 0.39
CA GLY A 159 -19.46 -5.89 0.87
C GLY A 159 -18.48 -6.71 0.03
N GLY A 160 -17.78 -6.10 -0.93
CA GLY A 160 -16.72 -6.71 -1.74
C GLY A 160 -17.19 -7.30 -3.07
N PHE A 161 -16.20 -7.62 -3.91
CA PHE A 161 -16.44 -8.18 -5.24
C PHE A 161 -17.07 -9.57 -5.17
N GLY A 162 -18.12 -9.81 -5.98
CA GLY A 162 -18.75 -11.11 -6.10
C GLY A 162 -19.61 -11.53 -4.91
N ASN A 163 -19.86 -10.65 -3.96
CA ASN A 163 -20.73 -10.95 -2.82
C ASN A 163 -22.21 -10.99 -3.27
N PRO A 164 -22.92 -12.11 -3.09
CA PRO A 164 -24.33 -12.22 -3.46
C PRO A 164 -25.24 -11.29 -2.65
N HIS A 165 -24.77 -10.83 -1.49
CA HIS A 165 -25.47 -9.92 -0.58
C HIS A 165 -24.97 -8.47 -0.71
N PHE A 166 -24.41 -8.10 -1.87
CA PHE A 166 -23.90 -6.76 -2.12
C PHE A 166 -24.95 -5.68 -1.84
N GLY A 167 -24.57 -4.64 -1.10
CA GLY A 167 -25.43 -3.51 -0.77
C GLY A 167 -26.40 -3.75 0.40
N GLU A 168 -26.33 -4.89 1.09
CA GLU A 168 -27.11 -5.07 2.31
C GLU A 168 -26.77 -4.02 3.37
N PRO A 169 -27.77 -3.56 4.15
CA PRO A 169 -27.57 -2.51 5.17
C PRO A 169 -26.43 -2.76 6.13
N LYS A 170 -26.15 -4.03 6.48
CA LYS A 170 -25.05 -4.41 7.36
C LYS A 170 -23.68 -3.96 6.84
N PHE A 171 -23.41 -4.12 5.53
CA PHE A 171 -22.15 -3.72 4.92
C PHE A 171 -22.03 -2.20 4.84
N LEU A 172 -23.12 -1.53 4.48
CA LEU A 172 -23.18 -0.07 4.41
C LEU A 172 -22.95 0.58 5.79
N ILE A 173 -23.53 0.00 6.84
CA ILE A 173 -23.35 0.47 8.21
C ILE A 173 -21.88 0.29 8.63
N VAL A 174 -21.30 -0.88 8.42
CA VAL A 174 -19.89 -1.14 8.75
C VAL A 174 -18.96 -0.22 7.95
N GLY A 175 -19.19 -0.07 6.64
CA GLY A 175 -18.44 0.86 5.80
C GLY A 175 -18.53 2.30 6.28
N THR A 176 -19.74 2.77 6.65
CA THR A 176 -19.93 4.12 7.17
C THR A 176 -19.21 4.34 8.50
N ILE A 177 -19.32 3.39 9.43
CA ILE A 177 -18.63 3.45 10.72
C ILE A 177 -17.12 3.52 10.50
N THR A 178 -16.58 2.65 9.62
CA THR A 178 -15.13 2.63 9.29
C THR A 178 -14.68 3.97 8.69
N CYS A 179 -15.46 4.55 7.77
CA CYS A 179 -15.14 5.85 7.20
C CYS A 179 -15.15 6.96 8.25
N LEU A 180 -16.12 6.97 9.15
CA LEU A 180 -16.21 7.96 10.21
C LEU A 180 -15.04 7.84 11.19
N LEU A 181 -14.68 6.62 11.60
CA LEU A 181 -13.53 6.39 12.47
C LEU A 181 -12.22 6.84 11.80
N TYR A 182 -12.03 6.50 10.53
CA TYR A 182 -10.83 6.90 9.79
C TYR A 182 -10.73 8.42 9.64
N THR A 183 -11.85 9.09 9.34
CA THR A 183 -11.87 10.56 9.21
C THR A 183 -11.62 11.26 10.54
N SER A 184 -12.11 10.69 11.65
CA SER A 184 -11.85 11.20 12.99
C SER A 184 -10.37 11.08 13.37
N ASP A 185 -9.76 9.93 13.10
CA ASP A 185 -8.35 9.67 13.40
C ASP A 185 -7.43 10.60 12.57
N ALA A 186 -7.72 10.79 11.29
CA ALA A 186 -6.98 11.70 10.42
C ALA A 186 -7.10 13.18 10.85
N ALA A 187 -8.20 13.59 11.48
CA ALA A 187 -8.39 14.96 11.97
C ALA A 187 -7.59 15.24 13.25
N ASP A 188 -7.24 14.21 14.01
CA ASP A 188 -6.46 14.34 15.25
C ASP A 188 -4.94 14.43 14.98
N GLU A 189 -4.50 14.12 13.72
CA GLU A 189 -3.08 14.18 13.30
C GLU A 189 -2.64 15.56 12.75
N GLU A 190 -3.56 16.51 12.52
CA GLU A 190 -3.24 17.90 12.12
C GLU A 190 -3.03 18.81 13.34
#